data_249afda87e4e3c08f07c98997211e148
#
_entry.id   249afda87e4e3c08f07c98997211e148
#
_cell.length_a   1.000
_cell.length_b   1.000
_cell.length_c   1.000
_cell.angle_alpha   90.00
_cell.angle_beta   90.00
_cell.angle_gamma   90.00
#
_symmetry.space_group_name_H-M   'P 1'
#
loop_
_entity.id
_entity.type
_entity.pdbx_description
1 polymer ?
#
loop_
_entity_poly.entity_id
_entity_poly.type
_entity_poly.pdbx_seq_one_letter_code
_entity_poly.pdbx_strand_id
1 'polypeptide(L)'
;MSGSTGLLCPPQTHLFFQTSEEVSAPTGALRVAEVRDLSGFDALAPEWNALVARTDDQLFYRHEFLRCWLTHFDPRAALRVLTAREPGGRLVAALALREERTTQFGLPVRVLSSPSNPHSCRFDMLAEEPSRAGEAFLAHLEKDPDWHLLRIADVPDGGAAWGLLRAAEARNMPMGTWLSARSPYLALPATMEGWRGGPGYNPKALRRRRRRLQERGPNSLVHVSSREGLEDWLADGFAVERSGWKARRGTAISQDPRTLGFYSELARIAADAGYLSLYYLRLEDKTLAFQFGLNYGGRYLALKPGYDEAYAQLSPGQLLTESMIHDCVSRGLTELDLLGDETPFKSEWTDQVRVHRWMFVFRDTLMGRALCSAKFRWIPAARRMVKRWSPTH
;
A
#
# COMPACT_ATOMS: atom_id res chain seq x y z
N MET A 1 5.17 -24.27 -27.92
CA MET A 1 5.75 -25.16 -26.90
C MET A 1 7.08 -24.55 -26.49
N SER A 2 7.13 -23.85 -25.39
CA SER A 2 8.34 -23.58 -24.61
C SER A 2 7.89 -23.02 -23.28
N GLY A 3 8.07 -23.83 -22.24
CA GLY A 3 7.70 -23.53 -20.87
C GLY A 3 8.66 -22.49 -20.27
N SER A 4 8.11 -21.43 -19.76
CA SER A 4 8.80 -20.48 -18.91
C SER A 4 8.81 -21.02 -17.48
N THR A 5 9.94 -21.59 -17.08
CA THR A 5 10.25 -21.96 -15.69
C THR A 5 10.50 -20.68 -14.89
N GLY A 6 9.51 -20.26 -14.11
CA GLY A 6 9.69 -19.24 -13.09
C GLY A 6 10.66 -19.73 -12.01
N LEU A 7 11.88 -19.22 -12.03
CA LEU A 7 12.88 -19.40 -10.98
C LEU A 7 12.38 -18.67 -9.73
N LEU A 8 11.86 -19.43 -8.76
CA LEU A 8 11.66 -18.97 -7.40
C LEU A 8 13.05 -18.78 -6.74
N CYS A 9 13.46 -17.54 -6.56
CA CYS A 9 14.63 -17.18 -5.79
C CYS A 9 14.52 -17.72 -4.36
N PRO A 10 15.56 -18.37 -3.79
CA PRO A 10 15.55 -18.76 -2.38
C PRO A 10 15.51 -17.50 -1.49
N PRO A 11 14.99 -17.60 -0.26
CA PRO A 11 15.01 -16.48 0.67
C PRO A 11 16.47 -16.12 0.98
N GLN A 12 16.95 -15.01 0.44
CA GLN A 12 18.26 -14.47 0.77
C GLN A 12 18.20 -13.89 2.18
N THR A 13 18.83 -14.58 3.11
CA THR A 13 19.04 -14.15 4.50
C THR A 13 20.35 -13.34 4.63
N HIS A 14 20.60 -12.38 3.73
CA HIS A 14 21.75 -11.49 3.87
C HIS A 14 21.26 -10.04 3.80
N LEU A 15 21.16 -9.43 4.97
CA LEU A 15 21.01 -8.00 5.15
C LEU A 15 22.37 -7.34 4.96
N PHE A 16 22.63 -6.73 3.79
CA PHE A 16 23.74 -5.79 3.64
C PHE A 16 23.27 -4.41 4.06
N PHE A 17 23.71 -3.98 5.24
CA PHE A 17 23.58 -2.58 5.65
C PHE A 17 24.78 -1.79 5.13
N GLN A 18 24.53 -0.85 4.22
CA GLN A 18 25.52 0.21 3.93
C GLN A 18 25.46 1.22 5.08
N THR A 19 26.61 1.44 5.70
CA THR A 19 26.81 2.47 6.73
C THR A 19 26.77 3.85 6.09
N SER A 20 25.73 4.61 6.43
CA SER A 20 25.66 6.06 6.18
C SER A 20 26.07 6.80 7.45
N GLU A 21 26.81 7.90 7.30
CA GLU A 21 27.40 8.72 8.35
C GLU A 21 26.40 9.17 9.43
N GLU A 22 26.84 9.07 10.68
CA GLU A 22 26.11 9.52 11.88
C GLU A 22 26.05 11.05 11.94
N VAL A 23 24.86 11.60 11.78
CA VAL A 23 24.54 12.94 12.27
C VAL A 23 24.28 12.84 13.77
N SER A 24 25.03 13.62 14.55
CA SER A 24 24.95 13.68 16.02
C SER A 24 23.49 13.75 16.55
N ALA A 25 23.06 12.70 17.24
CA ALA A 25 21.71 12.58 17.80
C ALA A 25 21.51 13.54 18.99
N PRO A 26 20.31 14.14 19.18
CA PRO A 26 19.99 14.92 20.37
C PRO A 26 19.94 14.02 21.60
N THR A 27 20.68 14.42 22.63
CA THR A 27 20.92 13.71 23.88
C THR A 27 19.70 13.75 24.80
N GLY A 28 18.81 12.74 24.72
CA GLY A 28 17.69 12.55 25.66
C GLY A 28 16.86 11.29 25.34
N ALA A 29 16.49 10.51 26.36
CA ALA A 29 15.66 9.34 26.17
C ALA A 29 14.27 9.73 25.67
N LEU A 30 13.75 9.03 24.63
CA LEU A 30 12.39 9.21 24.14
C LEU A 30 11.37 8.72 25.18
N ARG A 31 10.32 9.50 25.39
CA ARG A 31 9.17 9.09 26.22
C ARG A 31 8.17 8.37 25.32
N VAL A 32 8.00 7.07 25.52
CA VAL A 32 7.00 6.28 24.78
C VAL A 32 5.71 6.20 25.59
N ALA A 33 4.58 6.44 24.91
CA ALA A 33 3.24 6.30 25.45
C ALA A 33 2.35 5.54 24.44
N GLU A 34 1.25 4.96 24.92
CA GLU A 34 0.26 4.28 24.11
C GLU A 34 -1.08 5.02 24.14
N VAL A 35 -1.71 5.12 22.96
CA VAL A 35 -3.10 5.49 22.81
C VAL A 35 -3.89 4.23 22.40
N ARG A 36 -4.96 3.93 23.16
CA ARG A 36 -5.67 2.64 23.04
C ARG A 36 -7.12 2.78 22.58
N ASP A 37 -7.57 3.97 22.25
CA ASP A 37 -8.92 4.23 21.77
C ASP A 37 -8.92 5.23 20.60
N LEU A 38 -10.05 5.26 19.89
CA LEU A 38 -10.21 6.12 18.72
C LEU A 38 -10.22 7.61 19.07
N SER A 39 -10.76 7.99 20.23
CA SER A 39 -10.80 9.39 20.66
C SER A 39 -9.39 9.94 20.88
N GLY A 40 -8.55 9.17 21.58
CA GLY A 40 -7.13 9.52 21.75
C GLY A 40 -6.37 9.53 20.44
N PHE A 41 -6.68 8.62 19.51
CA PHE A 41 -6.08 8.65 18.18
C PHE A 41 -6.53 9.88 17.41
N ASP A 42 -7.83 10.22 17.44
CA ASP A 42 -8.37 11.42 16.79
C ASP A 42 -7.74 12.71 17.34
N ALA A 43 -7.44 12.76 18.65
CA ALA A 43 -6.75 13.90 19.27
C ALA A 43 -5.31 14.07 18.78
N LEU A 44 -4.67 13.00 18.28
CA LEU A 44 -3.32 13.07 17.70
C LEU A 44 -3.30 13.63 16.27
N ALA A 45 -4.42 13.78 15.60
CA ALA A 45 -4.46 14.10 14.15
C ALA A 45 -3.57 15.27 13.72
N PRO A 46 -3.55 16.43 14.41
CA PRO A 46 -2.68 17.54 14.01
C PRO A 46 -1.19 17.20 14.12
N GLU A 47 -0.76 16.64 15.27
CA GLU A 47 0.63 16.30 15.50
C GLU A 47 1.08 15.12 14.62
N TRP A 48 0.18 14.15 14.40
CA TRP A 48 0.40 13.01 13.52
C TRP A 48 0.69 13.47 12.08
N ASN A 49 -0.18 14.30 11.53
CA ASN A 49 -0.01 14.80 10.16
C ASN A 49 1.20 15.74 10.03
N ALA A 50 1.52 16.49 11.08
CA ALA A 50 2.77 17.26 11.12
C ALA A 50 4.01 16.34 11.13
N LEU A 51 3.95 15.18 11.80
CA LEU A 51 5.02 14.19 11.77
C LEU A 51 5.12 13.53 10.39
N VAL A 52 4.01 13.15 9.76
CA VAL A 52 3.99 12.64 8.37
C VAL A 52 4.73 13.60 7.43
N ALA A 53 4.41 14.89 7.48
CA ALA A 53 5.02 15.89 6.62
C ALA A 53 6.54 16.09 6.85
N ARG A 54 7.05 15.73 8.04
CA ARG A 54 8.49 15.81 8.37
C ARG A 54 9.25 14.52 8.13
N THR A 55 8.56 13.42 7.83
CA THR A 55 9.16 12.10 7.60
C THR A 55 8.96 11.66 6.15
N ASP A 56 8.33 10.54 5.89
CA ASP A 56 7.93 10.14 4.54
C ASP A 56 6.49 10.60 4.27
N ASP A 57 6.33 11.73 3.58
CA ASP A 57 5.02 12.34 3.31
C ASP A 57 4.22 11.52 2.30
N GLN A 58 3.60 10.45 2.81
CA GLN A 58 2.72 9.55 2.06
C GLN A 58 1.28 9.70 2.51
N LEU A 59 0.35 9.72 1.56
CA LEU A 59 -1.08 9.76 1.86
C LEU A 59 -1.52 8.61 2.76
N PHE A 60 -0.99 7.40 2.53
CA PHE A 60 -1.35 6.18 3.27
C PHE A 60 -0.96 6.24 4.75
N TYR A 61 -0.08 7.14 5.15
CA TYR A 61 0.37 7.33 6.53
C TYR A 61 -0.38 8.43 7.26
N ARG A 62 -1.16 9.24 6.55
CA ARG A 62 -1.93 10.33 7.14
C ARG A 62 -3.01 9.82 8.07
N HIS A 63 -3.30 10.61 9.10
CA HIS A 63 -4.29 10.26 10.11
C HIS A 63 -5.66 9.96 9.51
N GLU A 64 -6.16 10.80 8.62
CA GLU A 64 -7.46 10.66 7.98
C GLU A 64 -7.58 9.38 7.13
N PHE A 65 -6.50 8.94 6.49
CA PHE A 65 -6.50 7.68 5.76
C PHE A 65 -6.60 6.47 6.70
N LEU A 66 -5.76 6.44 7.75
CA LEU A 66 -5.77 5.37 8.76
C LEU A 66 -7.10 5.35 9.52
N ARG A 67 -7.65 6.52 9.83
CA ARG A 67 -8.93 6.66 10.52
C ARG A 67 -10.10 6.14 9.67
N CYS A 68 -10.13 6.49 8.38
CA CYS A 68 -11.09 5.96 7.40
C CYS A 68 -10.97 4.43 7.30
N TRP A 69 -9.74 3.91 7.21
CA TRP A 69 -9.50 2.47 7.20
C TRP A 69 -10.05 1.77 8.44
N LEU A 70 -9.76 2.28 9.63
CA LEU A 70 -10.25 1.73 10.91
C LEU A 70 -11.78 1.73 10.97
N THR A 71 -12.41 2.82 10.55
CA THR A 71 -13.88 2.95 10.55
C THR A 71 -14.56 1.84 9.76
N HIS A 72 -14.03 1.51 8.59
CA HIS A 72 -14.71 0.60 7.69
C HIS A 72 -14.25 -0.85 7.81
N PHE A 73 -12.96 -1.10 8.04
CA PHE A 73 -12.43 -2.46 8.04
C PHE A 73 -12.28 -3.08 9.42
N ASP A 74 -12.08 -2.26 10.45
CA ASP A 74 -11.97 -2.75 11.83
C ASP A 74 -12.51 -1.74 12.87
N PRO A 75 -13.83 -1.47 12.86
CA PRO A 75 -14.44 -0.46 13.74
C PRO A 75 -14.36 -0.81 15.24
N ARG A 76 -14.00 -2.04 15.56
CA ARG A 76 -13.82 -2.53 16.94
C ARG A 76 -12.36 -2.86 17.25
N ALA A 77 -11.43 -2.31 16.47
CA ALA A 77 -10.01 -2.56 16.66
C ALA A 77 -9.59 -2.26 18.11
N ALA A 78 -8.94 -3.21 18.75
CA ALA A 78 -8.20 -2.96 19.98
C ALA A 78 -6.91 -2.22 19.59
N LEU A 79 -6.97 -0.87 19.57
CA LEU A 79 -5.86 -0.04 19.15
C LEU A 79 -4.69 -0.08 20.13
N ARG A 80 -3.49 -0.01 19.59
CA ARG A 80 -2.23 0.24 20.29
C ARG A 80 -1.36 1.19 19.47
N VAL A 81 -1.66 2.46 19.54
CA VAL A 81 -0.88 3.49 18.84
C VAL A 81 0.27 3.90 19.75
N LEU A 82 1.48 3.53 19.37
CA LEU A 82 2.69 3.95 20.07
C LEU A 82 3.09 5.34 19.61
N THR A 83 3.39 6.22 20.55
CA THR A 83 3.93 7.56 20.31
C THR A 83 5.25 7.71 21.05
N ALA A 84 6.24 8.32 20.40
CA ALA A 84 7.51 8.66 21.04
C ALA A 84 7.73 10.16 20.97
N ARG A 85 8.02 10.76 22.15
CA ARG A 85 8.23 12.20 22.31
C ARG A 85 9.60 12.49 22.88
N GLU A 86 10.18 13.58 22.45
CA GLU A 86 11.36 14.18 23.07
C GLU A 86 11.04 14.72 24.48
N PRO A 87 12.06 15.01 25.30
CA PRO A 87 11.84 15.62 26.62
C PRO A 87 11.01 16.91 26.59
N GLY A 88 11.10 17.68 25.50
CA GLY A 88 10.29 18.88 25.25
C GLY A 88 8.83 18.63 24.83
N GLY A 89 8.39 17.37 24.76
CA GLY A 89 7.02 16.97 24.45
C GLY A 89 6.71 16.84 22.95
N ARG A 90 7.61 17.22 22.05
CA ARG A 90 7.43 17.12 20.59
C ARG A 90 7.32 15.65 20.15
N LEU A 91 6.31 15.33 19.36
CA LEU A 91 6.13 14.01 18.75
C LEU A 91 7.16 13.83 17.63
N VAL A 92 8.01 12.79 17.74
CA VAL A 92 9.09 12.49 16.78
C VAL A 92 8.99 11.10 16.17
N ALA A 93 8.19 10.21 16.75
CA ALA A 93 7.85 8.95 16.12
C ALA A 93 6.46 8.46 16.53
N ALA A 94 5.82 7.72 15.65
CA ALA A 94 4.54 7.08 15.90
C ALA A 94 4.39 5.76 15.12
N LEU A 95 3.67 4.80 15.70
CA LEU A 95 3.38 3.51 15.09
C LEU A 95 1.95 3.08 15.44
N ALA A 96 1.07 3.08 14.45
CA ALA A 96 -0.28 2.58 14.64
C ALA A 96 -0.30 1.05 14.57
N LEU A 97 -0.76 0.43 15.64
CA LEU A 97 -0.96 -1.01 15.74
C LEU A 97 -2.38 -1.31 16.24
N ARG A 98 -2.83 -2.53 16.00
CA ARG A 98 -4.03 -3.11 16.57
C ARG A 98 -3.74 -4.51 17.09
N GLU A 99 -4.43 -4.94 18.12
CA GLU A 99 -4.31 -6.29 18.67
C GLU A 99 -5.24 -7.24 17.91
N GLU A 100 -4.69 -8.37 17.51
CA GLU A 100 -5.43 -9.49 16.95
C GLU A 100 -5.22 -10.74 17.82
N ARG A 101 -6.30 -11.49 18.03
CA ARG A 101 -6.22 -12.84 18.59
C ARG A 101 -6.47 -13.83 17.47
N THR A 102 -5.51 -14.68 17.19
CA THR A 102 -5.59 -15.64 16.09
C THR A 102 -5.01 -16.97 16.52
N THR A 103 -5.20 -17.98 15.68
CA THR A 103 -4.56 -19.30 15.87
C THR A 103 -3.51 -19.49 14.80
N GLN A 104 -2.28 -19.77 15.19
CA GLN A 104 -1.19 -20.12 14.28
C GLN A 104 -0.61 -21.46 14.68
N PHE A 105 -0.57 -22.41 13.73
CA PHE A 105 -0.09 -23.77 13.95
C PHE A 105 -0.78 -24.50 15.13
N GLY A 106 -2.08 -24.23 15.32
CA GLY A 106 -2.85 -24.80 16.45
C GLY A 106 -2.69 -24.08 17.78
N LEU A 107 -1.84 -23.06 17.88
CA LEU A 107 -1.59 -22.30 19.10
C LEU A 107 -2.31 -20.95 19.09
N PRO A 108 -2.91 -20.51 20.21
CA PRO A 108 -3.47 -19.17 20.32
C PRO A 108 -2.33 -18.13 20.33
N VAL A 109 -2.40 -17.17 19.42
CA VAL A 109 -1.37 -16.14 19.23
C VAL A 109 -1.99 -14.76 19.32
N ARG A 110 -1.40 -13.89 20.16
CA ARG A 110 -1.70 -12.46 20.19
C ARG A 110 -0.74 -11.73 19.26
N VAL A 111 -1.29 -11.06 18.27
CA VAL A 111 -0.53 -10.36 17.23
C VAL A 111 -0.77 -8.85 17.37
N LEU A 112 0.29 -8.09 17.43
CA LEU A 112 0.26 -6.65 17.18
C LEU A 112 0.45 -6.46 15.68
N SER A 113 -0.52 -5.91 14.98
CA SER A 113 -0.46 -5.75 13.54
C SER A 113 -0.74 -4.33 13.08
N SER A 114 -0.10 -3.92 12.00
CA SER A 114 -0.47 -2.68 11.30
C SER A 114 -1.93 -2.70 10.85
N PRO A 115 -2.66 -1.58 10.89
CA PRO A 115 -3.99 -1.44 10.30
C PRO A 115 -3.86 -1.42 8.77
N SER A 116 -3.77 -2.60 8.17
CA SER A 116 -3.54 -2.75 6.73
C SER A 116 -4.30 -3.95 6.15
N ASN A 117 -4.67 -3.82 4.87
CA ASN A 117 -5.28 -4.86 4.05
C ASN A 117 -4.96 -4.56 2.57
N PRO A 118 -5.45 -5.34 1.57
CA PRO A 118 -5.20 -5.08 0.16
C PRO A 118 -5.63 -3.69 -0.36
N HIS A 119 -6.34 -2.88 0.42
CA HIS A 119 -6.75 -1.50 0.07
C HIS A 119 -5.81 -0.43 0.65
N SER A 120 -4.88 -0.81 1.54
CA SER A 120 -3.96 0.13 2.20
C SER A 120 -2.71 0.45 1.37
N CYS A 121 -2.37 -0.42 0.41
CA CYS A 121 -1.25 -0.34 -0.54
C CYS A 121 0.15 -0.28 0.08
N ARG A 122 0.35 0.44 1.17
CA ARG A 122 1.60 0.52 1.95
C ARG A 122 1.32 0.99 3.37
N PHE A 123 2.25 0.66 4.26
CA PHE A 123 2.25 1.11 5.66
C PHE A 123 3.68 1.26 6.15
N ASP A 124 3.94 2.17 7.08
CA ASP A 124 5.23 2.30 7.73
C ASP A 124 5.10 2.84 9.18
N MET A 125 6.18 2.81 9.91
CA MET A 125 6.38 3.58 11.12
C MET A 125 6.72 5.02 10.74
N LEU A 126 6.15 6.00 11.42
CA LEU A 126 6.57 7.39 11.30
C LEU A 126 7.74 7.62 12.27
N ALA A 127 8.88 8.09 11.78
CA ALA A 127 10.02 8.39 12.63
C ALA A 127 11.01 9.33 11.96
N GLU A 128 11.40 10.40 12.67
CA GLU A 128 12.48 11.29 12.24
C GLU A 128 13.84 10.57 12.35
N GLU A 129 14.01 9.74 13.36
CA GLU A 129 15.18 8.88 13.59
C GLU A 129 14.76 7.41 13.72
N PRO A 130 14.67 6.65 12.60
CA PRO A 130 14.10 5.30 12.59
C PRO A 130 14.74 4.30 13.56
N SER A 131 16.07 4.32 13.71
CA SER A 131 16.77 3.39 14.62
C SER A 131 16.46 3.69 16.09
N ARG A 132 16.47 4.96 16.46
CA ARG A 132 16.16 5.41 17.84
C ARG A 132 14.70 5.15 18.21
N ALA A 133 13.79 5.40 17.26
CA ALA A 133 12.35 5.10 17.44
C ALA A 133 12.10 3.60 17.56
N GLY A 134 12.70 2.79 16.69
CA GLY A 134 12.58 1.33 16.73
C GLY A 134 13.07 0.74 18.05
N GLU A 135 14.21 1.23 18.55
CA GLU A 135 14.76 0.88 19.85
C GLU A 135 13.80 1.22 21.01
N ALA A 136 13.27 2.45 21.02
CA ALA A 136 12.36 2.92 22.06
C ALA A 136 11.03 2.16 22.05
N PHE A 137 10.45 1.92 20.88
CA PHE A 137 9.19 1.18 20.76
C PHE A 137 9.35 -0.27 21.16
N LEU A 138 10.43 -0.93 20.71
CA LEU A 138 10.65 -2.33 21.06
C LEU A 138 10.93 -2.50 22.55
N ALA A 139 11.74 -1.63 23.17
CA ALA A 139 11.98 -1.61 24.60
C ALA A 139 10.70 -1.35 25.41
N HIS A 140 9.77 -0.57 24.88
CA HIS A 140 8.47 -0.37 25.50
C HIS A 140 7.59 -1.62 25.41
N LEU A 141 7.51 -2.26 24.23
CA LEU A 141 6.73 -3.46 24.01
C LEU A 141 7.26 -4.68 24.80
N GLU A 142 8.56 -4.77 25.04
CA GLU A 142 9.13 -5.86 25.85
C GLU A 142 8.63 -5.87 27.30
N LYS A 143 8.21 -4.73 27.84
CA LYS A 143 7.64 -4.62 29.19
C LYS A 143 6.25 -5.24 29.31
N ASP A 144 5.54 -5.37 28.19
CA ASP A 144 4.23 -6.00 28.10
C ASP A 144 4.36 -7.50 27.77
N PRO A 145 3.96 -8.42 28.65
CA PRO A 145 4.02 -9.85 28.37
C PRO A 145 2.98 -10.33 27.33
N ASP A 146 2.02 -9.53 26.98
CA ASP A 146 0.77 -9.96 26.36
C ASP A 146 0.77 -9.99 24.82
N TRP A 147 1.92 -9.96 24.16
CA TRP A 147 2.03 -10.18 22.73
C TRP A 147 3.02 -11.30 22.39
N HIS A 148 2.82 -11.94 21.23
CA HIS A 148 3.68 -13.01 20.74
C HIS A 148 4.36 -12.64 19.42
N LEU A 149 3.71 -11.82 18.63
CA LEU A 149 4.14 -11.43 17.28
C LEU A 149 3.78 -9.96 17.01
N LEU A 150 4.77 -9.17 16.58
CA LEU A 150 4.58 -7.89 15.92
C LEU A 150 4.67 -8.12 14.41
N ARG A 151 3.64 -7.72 13.67
CA ARG A 151 3.54 -7.89 12.22
C ARG A 151 3.24 -6.54 11.57
N ILE A 152 4.14 -6.06 10.74
CA ILE A 152 3.93 -4.84 9.96
C ILE A 152 3.89 -5.24 8.49
N ALA A 153 2.78 -4.92 7.82
CA ALA A 153 2.54 -5.29 6.43
C ALA A 153 2.92 -4.15 5.48
N ASP A 154 3.34 -4.53 4.28
CA ASP A 154 3.53 -3.65 3.12
C ASP A 154 4.50 -2.47 3.35
N VAL A 155 5.55 -2.71 4.15
CA VAL A 155 6.60 -1.73 4.42
C VAL A 155 7.50 -1.58 3.21
N PRO A 156 7.76 -0.35 2.71
CA PRO A 156 8.72 -0.13 1.64
C PRO A 156 10.15 -0.57 2.04
N ASP A 157 10.93 -1.07 1.09
CA ASP A 157 12.36 -1.26 1.33
C ASP A 157 13.01 0.09 1.67
N GLY A 158 13.76 0.13 2.78
CA GLY A 158 14.34 1.36 3.31
C GLY A 158 13.40 2.23 4.17
N GLY A 159 12.16 1.81 4.40
CA GLY A 159 11.19 2.52 5.25
C GLY A 159 11.60 2.57 6.74
N ALA A 160 10.93 3.42 7.51
CA ALA A 160 11.29 3.67 8.92
C ALA A 160 11.12 2.41 9.82
N ALA A 161 10.15 1.54 9.53
CA ALA A 161 9.93 0.31 10.31
C ALA A 161 11.13 -0.68 10.25
N TRP A 162 12.09 -0.49 9.33
CA TRP A 162 13.36 -1.23 9.39
C TRP A 162 14.15 -0.93 10.65
N GLY A 163 13.92 0.22 11.31
CA GLY A 163 14.45 0.52 12.64
C GLY A 163 14.02 -0.49 13.71
N LEU A 164 12.79 -1.00 13.64
CA LEU A 164 12.31 -2.05 14.54
C LEU A 164 13.04 -3.38 14.33
N LEU A 165 13.32 -3.75 13.06
CA LEU A 165 14.07 -4.97 12.77
C LEU A 165 15.52 -4.86 13.26
N ARG A 166 16.18 -3.72 13.07
CA ARG A 166 17.53 -3.48 13.61
C ARG A 166 17.55 -3.58 15.13
N ALA A 167 16.56 -3.00 15.79
CA ALA A 167 16.43 -3.07 17.26
C ALA A 167 16.17 -4.51 17.75
N ALA A 168 15.37 -5.29 17.00
CA ALA A 168 15.12 -6.71 17.28
C ALA A 168 16.38 -7.57 17.07
N GLU A 169 17.14 -7.31 16.01
CA GLU A 169 18.42 -7.97 15.73
C GLU A 169 19.42 -7.72 16.85
N ALA A 170 19.60 -6.48 17.29
CA ALA A 170 20.50 -6.11 18.38
C ALA A 170 20.15 -6.81 19.71
N ARG A 171 18.86 -7.21 19.89
CA ARG A 171 18.36 -7.97 21.06
C ARG A 171 18.33 -9.48 20.84
N ASN A 172 18.80 -9.99 19.70
CA ASN A 172 18.70 -11.40 19.30
C ASN A 172 17.26 -11.95 19.32
N MET A 173 16.27 -11.10 19.08
CA MET A 173 14.88 -11.52 18.99
C MET A 173 14.63 -12.29 17.68
N PRO A 174 13.77 -13.33 17.70
CA PRO A 174 13.40 -14.03 16.47
C PRO A 174 12.63 -13.09 15.54
N MET A 175 13.05 -12.97 14.30
CA MET A 175 12.44 -12.07 13.33
C MET A 175 12.58 -12.58 11.89
N GLY A 176 11.90 -11.93 10.97
CA GLY A 176 12.06 -12.20 9.54
C GLY A 176 11.19 -11.31 8.67
N THR A 177 11.41 -11.37 7.37
CA THR A 177 10.63 -10.63 6.38
C THR A 177 10.12 -11.52 5.25
N TRP A 178 9.01 -11.12 4.63
CA TRP A 178 8.53 -11.69 3.37
C TRP A 178 8.38 -10.61 2.33
N LEU A 179 8.67 -10.93 1.10
CA LEU A 179 8.26 -10.10 -0.03
C LEU A 179 6.73 -10.02 -0.05
N SER A 180 6.20 -8.80 0.03
CA SER A 180 4.77 -8.52 -0.03
C SER A 180 4.33 -8.20 -1.44
N ALA A 181 4.92 -7.18 -2.03
CA ALA A 181 4.61 -6.72 -3.36
C ALA A 181 5.83 -6.12 -4.06
N ARG A 182 5.80 -6.19 -5.38
CA ARG A 182 6.64 -5.39 -6.27
C ARG A 182 5.73 -4.37 -6.94
N SER A 183 5.66 -3.16 -6.38
CA SER A 183 4.69 -2.12 -6.75
C SER A 183 5.21 -1.26 -7.90
N PRO A 184 4.63 -1.37 -9.12
CA PRO A 184 5.09 -0.60 -10.26
C PRO A 184 4.75 0.88 -10.13
N TYR A 185 5.68 1.74 -10.55
CA TYR A 185 5.46 3.17 -10.66
C TYR A 185 6.13 3.71 -11.94
N LEU A 186 5.65 4.81 -12.44
CA LEU A 186 6.17 5.50 -13.62
C LEU A 186 6.63 6.89 -13.21
N ALA A 187 7.92 7.18 -13.32
CA ALA A 187 8.43 8.54 -13.27
C ALA A 187 7.92 9.31 -14.50
N LEU A 188 7.22 10.41 -14.27
CA LEU A 188 6.65 11.22 -15.35
C LEU A 188 7.66 12.27 -15.83
N PRO A 189 7.76 12.46 -17.15
CA PRO A 189 8.61 13.52 -17.70
C PRO A 189 7.98 14.90 -17.49
N ALA A 190 8.79 15.95 -17.56
CA ALA A 190 8.28 17.32 -17.50
C ALA A 190 7.36 17.68 -18.69
N THR A 191 7.57 17.03 -19.84
CA THR A 191 6.72 17.18 -21.04
C THR A 191 6.58 15.84 -21.75
N MET A 192 5.53 15.68 -22.54
CA MET A 192 5.33 14.47 -23.35
C MET A 192 6.26 14.39 -24.58
N GLU A 193 6.98 15.47 -24.89
CA GLU A 193 7.91 15.50 -26.00
C GLU A 193 9.07 14.49 -25.79
N GLY A 194 9.22 13.59 -26.76
CA GLY A 194 10.24 12.54 -26.67
C GLY A 194 9.96 11.40 -25.68
N TRP A 195 8.83 11.44 -24.95
CA TRP A 195 8.46 10.32 -24.08
C TRP A 195 8.25 9.03 -24.88
N ARG A 196 8.98 7.99 -24.51
CA ARG A 196 9.00 6.71 -25.23
C ARG A 196 8.09 5.64 -24.62
N GLY A 197 7.52 5.92 -23.43
CA GLY A 197 6.71 4.96 -22.67
C GLY A 197 7.53 3.86 -22.03
N GLY A 198 6.83 2.92 -21.40
CA GLY A 198 7.41 1.73 -20.80
C GLY A 198 7.72 0.62 -21.82
N PRO A 199 8.22 -0.54 -21.34
CA PRO A 199 8.67 -1.64 -22.20
C PRO A 199 7.63 -2.18 -23.20
N GLY A 200 6.34 -2.15 -22.82
CA GLY A 200 5.24 -2.62 -23.65
C GLY A 200 4.46 -1.51 -24.33
N TYR A 201 4.86 -0.25 -24.17
CA TYR A 201 4.15 0.89 -24.76
C TYR A 201 4.18 0.84 -26.29
N ASN A 202 3.02 0.77 -26.90
CA ASN A 202 2.88 0.71 -28.35
C ASN A 202 1.99 1.85 -28.86
N PRO A 203 2.57 3.02 -29.21
CA PRO A 203 1.79 4.18 -29.61
C PRO A 203 1.02 3.98 -30.95
N LYS A 204 1.53 3.12 -31.82
CA LYS A 204 0.81 2.79 -33.09
C LYS A 204 -0.47 1.98 -32.80
N ALA A 205 -0.38 1.02 -31.89
CA ALA A 205 -1.55 0.22 -31.49
C ALA A 205 -2.58 1.09 -30.74
N LEU A 206 -2.13 1.97 -29.84
CA LEU A 206 -3.02 2.88 -29.10
C LEU A 206 -3.70 3.89 -30.03
N ARG A 207 -2.99 4.49 -31.00
CA ARG A 207 -3.61 5.35 -32.01
C ARG A 207 -4.68 4.62 -32.82
N ARG A 208 -4.44 3.36 -33.23
CA ARG A 208 -5.43 2.56 -33.93
C ARG A 208 -6.67 2.28 -33.07
N ARG A 209 -6.48 1.97 -31.77
CA ARG A 209 -7.59 1.75 -30.83
C ARG A 209 -8.38 3.03 -30.59
N ARG A 210 -7.71 4.17 -30.42
CA ARG A 210 -8.33 5.50 -30.28
C ARG A 210 -9.19 5.85 -31.52
N ARG A 211 -8.66 5.61 -32.73
CA ARG A 211 -9.44 5.81 -33.93
C ARG A 211 -10.70 4.93 -33.96
N ARG A 212 -10.59 3.65 -33.60
CA ARG A 212 -11.76 2.75 -33.52
C ARG A 212 -12.78 3.21 -32.48
N LEU A 213 -12.33 3.80 -31.37
CA LEU A 213 -13.23 4.40 -30.39
C LEU A 213 -13.96 5.61 -30.99
N GLN A 214 -13.24 6.50 -31.71
CA GLN A 214 -13.80 7.67 -32.38
C GLN A 214 -14.81 7.29 -33.46
N GLU A 215 -14.59 6.20 -34.18
CA GLU A 215 -15.52 5.66 -35.18
C GLU A 215 -16.84 5.18 -34.56
N ARG A 216 -16.89 4.95 -33.24
CA ARG A 216 -18.13 4.53 -32.50
C ARG A 216 -18.98 5.70 -32.01
N GLY A 217 -18.41 6.89 -31.92
CA GLY A 217 -19.10 8.09 -31.47
C GLY A 217 -18.19 9.07 -30.75
N PRO A 218 -18.75 10.20 -30.30
CA PRO A 218 -18.05 11.17 -29.43
C PRO A 218 -17.52 10.51 -28.18
N ASN A 219 -16.25 10.75 -27.86
CA ASN A 219 -15.63 10.21 -26.64
C ASN A 219 -14.83 11.29 -25.91
N SER A 220 -14.74 11.17 -24.60
CA SER A 220 -14.09 12.15 -23.74
C SER A 220 -13.36 11.49 -22.58
N LEU A 221 -12.30 12.16 -22.12
CA LEU A 221 -11.71 11.94 -20.81
C LEU A 221 -12.36 12.90 -19.82
N VAL A 222 -12.95 12.38 -18.75
CA VAL A 222 -13.49 13.20 -17.66
C VAL A 222 -12.59 13.02 -16.44
N HIS A 223 -12.21 14.13 -15.81
CA HIS A 223 -11.47 14.17 -14.56
C HIS A 223 -12.33 14.81 -13.47
N VAL A 224 -12.56 14.08 -12.37
CA VAL A 224 -13.34 14.54 -11.22
C VAL A 224 -12.41 14.71 -10.02
N SER A 225 -12.38 15.93 -9.47
CA SER A 225 -11.50 16.32 -8.36
C SER A 225 -12.20 17.11 -7.25
N SER A 226 -13.53 17.24 -7.33
CA SER A 226 -14.32 18.00 -6.35
C SER A 226 -15.51 17.21 -5.82
N ARG A 227 -16.25 17.82 -4.90
CA ARG A 227 -17.49 17.27 -4.33
C ARG A 227 -18.70 17.36 -5.28
N GLU A 228 -18.60 18.14 -6.34
CA GLU A 228 -19.74 18.35 -7.25
C GLU A 228 -20.10 17.06 -7.97
N GLY A 229 -21.35 16.61 -7.80
CA GLY A 229 -21.84 15.36 -8.39
C GLY A 229 -21.06 14.09 -7.99
N LEU A 230 -20.27 14.13 -6.92
CA LEU A 230 -19.34 13.06 -6.54
C LEU A 230 -20.04 11.71 -6.36
N GLU A 231 -21.23 11.69 -5.74
CA GLU A 231 -21.94 10.43 -5.47
C GLU A 231 -22.37 9.74 -6.78
N ASP A 232 -22.82 10.51 -7.77
CA ASP A 232 -23.21 9.98 -9.09
C ASP A 232 -21.97 9.45 -9.83
N TRP A 233 -20.86 10.20 -9.78
CA TRP A 233 -19.58 9.76 -10.37
C TRP A 233 -19.06 8.48 -9.72
N LEU A 234 -19.16 8.35 -8.39
CA LEU A 234 -18.76 7.14 -7.68
C LEU A 234 -19.66 5.96 -8.05
N ALA A 235 -20.97 6.18 -8.13
CA ALA A 235 -21.92 5.14 -8.52
C ALA A 235 -21.62 4.62 -9.93
N ASP A 236 -21.37 5.50 -10.90
CA ASP A 236 -21.01 5.16 -12.27
C ASP A 236 -19.66 4.40 -12.32
N GLY A 237 -18.62 4.91 -11.66
CA GLY A 237 -17.31 4.25 -11.59
C GLY A 237 -17.35 2.86 -10.96
N PHE A 238 -18.08 2.70 -9.86
CA PHE A 238 -18.24 1.40 -9.19
C PHE A 238 -19.08 0.42 -10.02
N ALA A 239 -20.06 0.92 -10.81
CA ALA A 239 -20.78 0.08 -11.74
C ALA A 239 -19.88 -0.48 -12.83
N VAL A 240 -19.01 0.36 -13.40
CA VAL A 240 -17.99 -0.07 -14.40
C VAL A 240 -16.99 -1.04 -13.80
N GLU A 241 -16.50 -0.79 -12.58
CA GLU A 241 -15.55 -1.68 -11.89
C GLU A 241 -16.18 -3.05 -11.59
N ARG A 242 -17.48 -3.08 -11.33
CA ARG A 242 -18.26 -4.31 -11.15
C ARG A 242 -18.56 -5.06 -12.45
N SER A 243 -18.62 -4.41 -13.60
CA SER A 243 -18.97 -5.06 -14.88
C SER A 243 -17.90 -6.02 -15.39
N GLY A 244 -16.69 -5.99 -14.82
CA GLY A 244 -15.55 -6.78 -15.23
C GLY A 244 -15.32 -8.09 -14.43
N TRP A 245 -14.16 -8.69 -14.64
CA TRP A 245 -13.71 -9.94 -13.98
C TRP A 245 -13.73 -9.89 -12.46
N LYS A 246 -13.64 -8.69 -11.86
CA LYS A 246 -13.65 -8.50 -10.41
C LYS A 246 -14.97 -8.92 -9.77
N ALA A 247 -16.09 -8.67 -10.45
CA ALA A 247 -17.39 -9.15 -9.98
C ALA A 247 -17.43 -10.67 -9.87
N ARG A 248 -16.88 -11.36 -10.87
CA ARG A 248 -16.82 -12.85 -10.88
C ARG A 248 -15.92 -13.41 -9.76
N ARG A 249 -14.93 -12.64 -9.32
CA ARG A 249 -14.03 -13.02 -8.22
C ARG A 249 -14.49 -12.54 -6.84
N GLY A 250 -15.60 -11.81 -6.75
CA GLY A 250 -16.09 -11.26 -5.48
C GLY A 250 -15.22 -10.13 -4.91
N THR A 251 -14.42 -9.45 -5.76
CA THR A 251 -13.47 -8.41 -5.33
C THR A 251 -13.84 -7.00 -5.80
N ALA A 252 -15.02 -6.82 -6.39
CA ALA A 252 -15.50 -5.51 -6.79
C ALA A 252 -15.91 -4.68 -5.55
N ILE A 253 -15.67 -3.36 -5.63
CA ILE A 253 -15.91 -2.41 -4.52
C ILE A 253 -17.33 -2.54 -3.97
N SER A 254 -18.32 -2.59 -4.84
CA SER A 254 -19.75 -2.61 -4.45
C SER A 254 -20.23 -3.97 -3.89
N GLN A 255 -19.40 -5.02 -3.89
CA GLN A 255 -19.78 -6.34 -3.36
C GLN A 255 -19.49 -6.54 -1.88
N ASP A 256 -18.65 -5.71 -1.28
CA ASP A 256 -18.41 -5.69 0.17
C ASP A 256 -18.79 -4.31 0.73
N PRO A 257 -19.79 -4.22 1.62
CA PRO A 257 -20.22 -2.94 2.21
C PRO A 257 -19.09 -2.16 2.89
N ARG A 258 -18.10 -2.84 3.47
CA ARG A 258 -16.95 -2.21 4.11
C ARG A 258 -16.06 -1.53 3.08
N THR A 259 -15.80 -2.23 1.98
CA THR A 259 -15.00 -1.71 0.86
C THR A 259 -15.73 -0.54 0.19
N LEU A 260 -17.02 -0.67 -0.03
CA LEU A 260 -17.84 0.42 -0.59
C LEU A 260 -17.81 1.66 0.32
N GLY A 261 -18.06 1.47 1.63
CA GLY A 261 -18.00 2.55 2.61
C GLY A 261 -16.63 3.24 2.64
N PHE A 262 -15.55 2.44 2.66
CA PHE A 262 -14.19 2.96 2.66
C PHE A 262 -13.89 3.84 1.43
N TYR A 263 -14.16 3.38 0.21
CA TYR A 263 -13.89 4.18 -0.99
C TYR A 263 -14.80 5.40 -1.12
N SER A 264 -16.05 5.31 -0.68
CA SER A 264 -16.97 6.44 -0.68
C SER A 264 -16.54 7.52 0.33
N GLU A 265 -16.17 7.15 1.55
CA GLU A 265 -15.66 8.09 2.55
C GLU A 265 -14.29 8.65 2.16
N LEU A 266 -13.38 7.81 1.68
CA LEU A 266 -12.06 8.26 1.20
C LEU A 266 -12.19 9.28 0.07
N ALA A 267 -13.14 9.09 -0.85
CA ALA A 267 -13.40 10.05 -1.93
C ALA A 267 -13.88 11.40 -1.39
N ARG A 268 -14.76 11.40 -0.37
CA ARG A 268 -15.24 12.63 0.27
C ARG A 268 -14.12 13.36 0.99
N ILE A 269 -13.32 12.64 1.80
CA ILE A 269 -12.16 13.20 2.48
C ILE A 269 -11.18 13.78 1.46
N ALA A 270 -10.92 13.05 0.38
CA ALA A 270 -10.01 13.46 -0.67
C ALA A 270 -10.50 14.70 -1.43
N ALA A 271 -11.80 14.80 -1.69
CA ALA A 271 -12.41 15.97 -2.34
C ALA A 271 -12.29 17.22 -1.46
N ASP A 272 -12.58 17.09 -0.16
CA ASP A 272 -12.49 18.20 0.81
C ASP A 272 -11.05 18.67 1.01
N ALA A 273 -10.09 17.76 0.96
CA ALA A 273 -8.68 18.05 1.14
C ALA A 273 -7.94 18.38 -0.19
N GLY A 274 -8.64 18.35 -1.33
CA GLY A 274 -8.10 18.74 -2.63
C GLY A 274 -7.16 17.74 -3.31
N TYR A 275 -7.20 16.46 -2.91
CA TYR A 275 -6.40 15.43 -3.54
C TYR A 275 -7.20 14.30 -4.23
N LEU A 276 -8.54 14.45 -4.38
CA LEU A 276 -9.35 13.55 -5.20
C LEU A 276 -8.94 13.64 -6.67
N SER A 277 -8.86 12.49 -7.35
CA SER A 277 -8.49 12.47 -8.77
C SER A 277 -9.05 11.21 -9.46
N LEU A 278 -10.33 11.24 -9.81
CA LEU A 278 -10.99 10.15 -10.52
C LEU A 278 -10.94 10.42 -12.03
N TYR A 279 -10.70 9.38 -12.82
CA TYR A 279 -10.73 9.48 -14.27
C TYR A 279 -11.75 8.53 -14.87
N TYR A 280 -12.42 9.01 -15.94
CA TYR A 280 -13.40 8.26 -16.72
C TYR A 280 -13.10 8.41 -18.20
N LEU A 281 -13.07 7.30 -18.93
CA LEU A 281 -13.13 7.31 -20.39
C LEU A 281 -14.59 7.05 -20.79
N ARG A 282 -15.20 8.03 -21.43
CA ARG A 282 -16.60 7.95 -21.87
C ARG A 282 -16.71 7.82 -23.38
N LEU A 283 -17.74 7.11 -23.81
CA LEU A 283 -18.24 7.09 -25.19
C LEU A 283 -19.70 7.52 -25.11
N GLU A 284 -20.02 8.69 -25.67
CA GLU A 284 -21.30 9.35 -25.46
C GLU A 284 -21.63 9.47 -23.95
N ASP A 285 -22.78 8.96 -23.52
CA ASP A 285 -23.19 8.98 -22.12
C ASP A 285 -22.71 7.78 -21.31
N LYS A 286 -21.97 6.83 -21.94
CA LYS A 286 -21.55 5.60 -21.30
C LYS A 286 -20.09 5.66 -20.84
N THR A 287 -19.83 5.30 -19.61
CA THR A 287 -18.46 5.10 -19.11
C THR A 287 -17.92 3.74 -19.52
N LEU A 288 -16.77 3.72 -20.22
CA LEU A 288 -16.09 2.53 -20.69
C LEU A 288 -14.96 2.08 -19.76
N ALA A 289 -14.29 3.03 -19.11
CA ALA A 289 -13.25 2.74 -18.15
C ALA A 289 -13.24 3.79 -17.04
N PHE A 290 -12.83 3.37 -15.88
CA PHE A 290 -12.79 4.13 -14.63
C PHE A 290 -11.47 3.89 -13.91
N GLN A 291 -10.92 4.94 -13.32
CA GLN A 291 -9.80 4.85 -12.38
C GLN A 291 -10.11 5.66 -11.12
N PHE A 292 -10.24 4.96 -9.99
CA PHE A 292 -10.20 5.62 -8.69
C PHE A 292 -8.76 5.96 -8.36
N GLY A 293 -8.45 7.22 -8.19
CA GLY A 293 -7.11 7.68 -7.87
C GLY A 293 -7.12 8.91 -6.96
N LEU A 294 -5.95 9.21 -6.44
CA LEU A 294 -5.68 10.34 -5.56
C LEU A 294 -4.41 11.04 -6.03
N ASN A 295 -4.39 12.38 -5.97
CA ASN A 295 -3.23 13.19 -6.32
C ASN A 295 -2.63 13.78 -5.05
N TYR A 296 -1.49 13.27 -4.59
CA TYR A 296 -0.87 13.68 -3.34
C TYR A 296 0.64 13.87 -3.50
N GLY A 297 1.16 15.00 -3.06
CA GLY A 297 2.60 15.29 -3.11
C GLY A 297 3.20 15.23 -4.52
N GLY A 298 2.46 15.69 -5.54
CA GLY A 298 2.89 15.64 -6.94
C GLY A 298 2.85 14.24 -7.57
N ARG A 299 2.25 13.26 -6.90
CA ARG A 299 2.13 11.87 -7.35
C ARG A 299 0.67 11.50 -7.57
N TYR A 300 0.36 10.86 -8.69
CA TYR A 300 -0.93 10.23 -8.91
C TYR A 300 -0.91 8.78 -8.39
N LEU A 301 -1.79 8.46 -7.45
CA LEU A 301 -1.91 7.16 -6.81
C LEU A 301 -3.11 6.40 -7.41
N ALA A 302 -2.85 5.37 -8.23
CA ALA A 302 -3.88 4.62 -8.96
C ALA A 302 -4.44 3.45 -8.15
N LEU A 303 -5.47 3.69 -7.31
CA LEU A 303 -5.98 2.69 -6.37
C LEU A 303 -6.81 1.58 -7.02
N LYS A 304 -7.87 1.95 -7.74
CA LYS A 304 -8.83 0.96 -8.27
C LYS A 304 -9.19 1.27 -9.73
N PRO A 305 -8.67 0.50 -10.70
CA PRO A 305 -9.10 0.56 -12.09
C PRO A 305 -10.34 -0.31 -12.33
N GLY A 306 -11.15 0.06 -13.31
CA GLY A 306 -12.24 -0.76 -13.85
C GLY A 306 -12.45 -0.46 -15.32
N TYR A 307 -12.99 -1.42 -16.08
CA TYR A 307 -13.46 -1.17 -17.45
C TYR A 307 -14.62 -2.12 -17.79
N ASP A 308 -15.50 -1.68 -18.69
CA ASP A 308 -16.61 -2.47 -19.19
C ASP A 308 -16.08 -3.54 -20.18
N GLU A 309 -16.18 -4.82 -19.79
CA GLU A 309 -15.71 -5.95 -20.62
C GLU A 309 -16.44 -6.07 -21.95
N ALA A 310 -17.66 -5.53 -22.07
CA ALA A 310 -18.38 -5.49 -23.35
C ALA A 310 -17.62 -4.68 -24.43
N TYR A 311 -16.71 -3.79 -23.99
CA TYR A 311 -15.86 -2.97 -24.87
C TYR A 311 -14.39 -3.38 -24.85
N ALA A 312 -14.06 -4.58 -24.37
CA ALA A 312 -12.67 -5.06 -24.25
C ALA A 312 -11.87 -4.97 -25.57
N GLN A 313 -12.53 -5.17 -26.73
CA GLN A 313 -11.93 -5.07 -28.07
C GLN A 313 -11.40 -3.66 -28.39
N LEU A 314 -11.87 -2.62 -27.70
CA LEU A 314 -11.37 -1.25 -27.81
C LEU A 314 -10.23 -0.97 -26.83
N SER A 315 -9.96 -1.88 -25.89
CA SER A 315 -8.95 -1.76 -24.82
C SER A 315 -9.10 -0.46 -24.01
N PRO A 316 -10.29 -0.18 -23.43
CA PRO A 316 -10.58 1.12 -22.81
C PRO A 316 -9.67 1.41 -21.61
N GLY A 317 -9.23 0.39 -20.87
CA GLY A 317 -8.28 0.56 -19.75
C GLY A 317 -6.92 1.11 -20.21
N GLN A 318 -6.39 0.64 -21.36
CA GLN A 318 -5.13 1.16 -21.91
C GLN A 318 -5.29 2.59 -22.44
N LEU A 319 -6.42 2.89 -23.12
CA LEU A 319 -6.71 4.24 -23.59
C LEU A 319 -6.87 5.22 -22.44
N LEU A 320 -7.52 4.80 -21.33
CA LEU A 320 -7.64 5.59 -20.12
C LEU A 320 -6.27 5.86 -19.53
N THR A 321 -5.44 4.83 -19.35
CA THR A 321 -4.09 4.99 -18.75
C THR A 321 -3.22 5.92 -19.57
N GLU A 322 -3.20 5.81 -20.90
CA GLU A 322 -2.47 6.73 -21.78
C GLU A 322 -2.97 8.18 -21.58
N SER A 323 -4.30 8.38 -21.58
CA SER A 323 -4.88 9.71 -21.39
C SER A 323 -4.57 10.29 -20.01
N MET A 324 -4.60 9.46 -18.98
CA MET A 324 -4.20 9.86 -17.61
C MET A 324 -2.74 10.29 -17.55
N ILE A 325 -1.82 9.55 -18.19
CA ILE A 325 -0.40 9.92 -18.21
C ILE A 325 -0.24 11.30 -18.84
N HIS A 326 -0.89 11.55 -20.00
CA HIS A 326 -0.86 12.86 -20.64
C HIS A 326 -1.41 13.98 -19.74
N ASP A 327 -2.54 13.75 -19.08
CA ASP A 327 -3.13 14.72 -18.17
C ASP A 327 -2.25 14.97 -16.94
N CYS A 328 -1.71 13.91 -16.33
CA CYS A 328 -0.78 14.02 -15.18
C CYS A 328 0.45 14.85 -15.54
N VAL A 329 1.05 14.62 -16.71
CA VAL A 329 2.19 15.41 -17.21
C VAL A 329 1.78 16.86 -17.43
N SER A 330 0.64 17.12 -18.07
CA SER A 330 0.15 18.50 -18.32
C SER A 330 -0.12 19.27 -17.04
N ARG A 331 -0.44 18.58 -15.96
CA ARG A 331 -0.66 19.13 -14.60
C ARG A 331 0.61 19.21 -13.77
N GLY A 332 1.77 18.84 -14.31
CA GLY A 332 3.07 18.93 -13.65
C GLY A 332 3.29 17.87 -12.57
N LEU A 333 2.58 16.74 -12.61
CA LEU A 333 2.85 15.62 -11.71
C LEU A 333 4.16 14.93 -12.10
N THR A 334 4.89 14.45 -11.09
CA THR A 334 6.22 13.86 -11.27
C THR A 334 6.19 12.34 -11.32
N GLU A 335 5.08 11.73 -10.90
CA GLU A 335 4.96 10.28 -10.80
C GLU A 335 3.53 9.81 -10.96
N LEU A 336 3.37 8.66 -11.60
CA LEU A 336 2.16 7.84 -11.59
C LEU A 336 2.48 6.51 -10.91
N ASP A 337 1.98 6.34 -9.68
CA ASP A 337 2.14 5.12 -8.90
C ASP A 337 0.97 4.18 -9.18
N LEU A 338 1.26 3.04 -9.81
CA LEU A 338 0.25 2.05 -10.20
C LEU A 338 -0.18 1.16 -9.02
N LEU A 339 0.48 1.29 -7.87
CA LEU A 339 0.19 0.62 -6.60
C LEU A 339 0.04 -0.92 -6.72
N GLY A 340 -0.04 -1.60 -5.59
CA GLY A 340 -0.21 -3.06 -5.52
C GLY A 340 0.89 -3.81 -6.27
N ASP A 341 0.66 -5.09 -6.58
CA ASP A 341 1.67 -5.96 -7.19
C ASP A 341 1.78 -5.80 -8.70
N GLU A 342 2.91 -6.26 -9.26
CA GLU A 342 3.13 -6.33 -10.72
C GLU A 342 2.06 -7.18 -11.39
N THR A 343 1.62 -6.70 -12.54
CA THR A 343 0.74 -7.43 -13.45
C THR A 343 1.19 -7.20 -14.89
N PRO A 344 0.86 -8.09 -15.84
CA PRO A 344 1.20 -7.87 -17.27
C PRO A 344 0.75 -6.50 -17.77
N PHE A 345 -0.42 -6.02 -17.36
CA PHE A 345 -0.95 -4.70 -17.72
C PHE A 345 -0.04 -3.56 -17.22
N LYS A 346 0.42 -3.62 -15.96
CA LYS A 346 1.28 -2.57 -15.39
C LYS A 346 2.68 -2.59 -15.97
N SER A 347 3.22 -3.78 -16.24
CA SER A 347 4.55 -3.96 -16.85
C SER A 347 4.63 -3.46 -18.30
N GLU A 348 3.49 -3.23 -18.97
CA GLU A 348 3.49 -2.54 -20.26
C GLU A 348 3.92 -1.07 -20.15
N TRP A 349 3.63 -0.43 -19.01
CA TRP A 349 3.85 1.00 -18.79
C TRP A 349 5.20 1.33 -18.14
N THR A 350 5.74 0.42 -17.35
CA THR A 350 6.98 0.64 -16.59
C THR A 350 7.65 -0.66 -16.17
N ASP A 351 8.97 -0.64 -16.05
CA ASP A 351 9.80 -1.65 -15.39
C ASP A 351 10.28 -1.21 -14.00
N GLN A 352 9.97 0.02 -13.61
CA GLN A 352 10.32 0.55 -12.29
C GLN A 352 9.38 -0.01 -11.23
N VAL A 353 9.93 -0.55 -10.14
CA VAL A 353 9.14 -1.13 -9.04
C VAL A 353 9.68 -0.71 -7.69
N ARG A 354 8.76 -0.49 -6.74
CA ARG A 354 9.07 -0.39 -5.31
C ARG A 354 8.80 -1.72 -4.65
N VAL A 355 9.77 -2.22 -3.92
CA VAL A 355 9.63 -3.46 -3.18
C VAL A 355 9.03 -3.17 -1.81
N HIS A 356 7.99 -3.93 -1.46
CA HIS A 356 7.36 -3.88 -0.15
C HIS A 356 7.52 -5.22 0.55
N ARG A 357 7.63 -5.19 1.88
CA ARG A 357 7.81 -6.39 2.69
C ARG A 357 6.84 -6.42 3.87
N TRP A 358 6.47 -7.62 4.26
CA TRP A 358 5.91 -7.87 5.57
C TRP A 358 7.06 -8.12 6.54
N MET A 359 7.01 -7.45 7.68
CA MET A 359 7.99 -7.58 8.76
C MET A 359 7.37 -8.31 9.93
N PHE A 360 8.15 -9.18 10.56
CA PHE A 360 7.74 -10.01 11.68
C PHE A 360 8.82 -9.96 12.75
N VAL A 361 8.44 -9.54 13.97
CA VAL A 361 9.26 -9.65 15.16
C VAL A 361 8.50 -10.52 16.15
N PHE A 362 9.09 -11.60 16.60
CA PHE A 362 8.50 -12.48 17.59
C PHE A 362 9.10 -12.15 18.96
N ARG A 363 8.26 -12.21 19.97
CA ARG A 363 8.74 -12.06 21.34
C ARG A 363 9.79 -13.13 21.65
N ASP A 364 10.84 -12.76 22.35
CA ASP A 364 11.88 -13.71 22.74
C ASP A 364 11.43 -14.64 23.87
N THR A 365 10.65 -15.65 23.49
CA THR A 365 10.14 -16.74 24.30
C THR A 365 10.26 -18.05 23.53
N LEU A 366 10.16 -19.19 24.21
CA LEU A 366 10.14 -20.50 23.53
C LEU A 366 9.06 -20.55 22.46
N MET A 367 7.86 -20.02 22.75
CA MET A 367 6.75 -19.94 21.80
C MET A 367 7.09 -19.05 20.61
N GLY A 368 7.63 -17.86 20.83
CA GLY A 368 8.03 -16.95 19.77
C GLY A 368 9.11 -17.52 18.86
N ARG A 369 10.13 -18.18 19.43
CA ARG A 369 11.17 -18.90 18.68
C ARG A 369 10.60 -20.05 17.85
N ALA A 370 9.65 -20.82 18.40
CA ALA A 370 8.97 -21.89 17.70
C ALA A 370 8.12 -21.36 16.55
N LEU A 371 7.32 -20.30 16.77
CA LEU A 371 6.52 -19.64 15.72
C LEU A 371 7.38 -19.10 14.58
N CYS A 372 8.49 -18.44 14.90
CA CYS A 372 9.45 -17.96 13.91
C CYS A 372 10.04 -19.12 13.10
N SER A 373 10.48 -20.19 13.76
CA SER A 373 11.04 -21.36 13.10
C SER A 373 10.01 -22.06 12.21
N ALA A 374 8.77 -22.22 12.69
CA ALA A 374 7.67 -22.77 11.90
C ALA A 374 7.45 -21.94 10.63
N LYS A 375 7.38 -20.62 10.77
CA LYS A 375 7.08 -19.70 9.67
C LYS A 375 8.18 -19.63 8.62
N PHE A 376 9.43 -19.51 9.04
CA PHE A 376 10.55 -19.20 8.16
C PHE A 376 11.45 -20.38 7.79
N ARG A 377 11.38 -21.50 8.53
CA ARG A 377 12.20 -22.70 8.29
C ARG A 377 11.36 -23.91 7.91
N TRP A 378 10.42 -24.34 8.77
CA TRP A 378 9.75 -25.64 8.59
C TRP A 378 8.75 -25.62 7.45
N ILE A 379 7.87 -24.60 7.35
CA ILE A 379 6.87 -24.54 6.27
C ILE A 379 7.52 -24.40 4.90
N PRO A 380 8.51 -23.51 4.69
CA PRO A 380 9.22 -23.44 3.42
C PRO A 380 9.97 -24.74 3.08
N ALA A 381 10.54 -25.43 4.08
CA ALA A 381 11.17 -26.73 3.87
C ALA A 381 10.16 -27.81 3.46
N ALA A 382 9.03 -27.91 4.16
CA ALA A 382 7.97 -28.85 3.84
C ALA A 382 7.39 -28.61 2.42
N ARG A 383 7.12 -27.35 2.07
CA ARG A 383 6.65 -26.98 0.71
C ARG A 383 7.65 -27.37 -0.39
N ARG A 384 8.95 -27.25 -0.13
CA ARG A 384 10.00 -27.69 -1.07
C ARG A 384 10.01 -29.20 -1.24
N MET A 385 9.84 -29.96 -0.14
CA MET A 385 9.74 -31.42 -0.19
C MET A 385 8.53 -31.88 -1.00
N VAL A 386 7.35 -31.33 -0.73
CA VAL A 386 6.11 -31.66 -1.46
C VAL A 386 6.25 -31.39 -2.96
N LYS A 387 6.84 -30.24 -3.35
CA LYS A 387 7.10 -29.92 -4.78
C LYS A 387 8.07 -30.89 -5.45
N ARG A 388 9.01 -31.48 -4.70
CA ARG A 388 9.93 -32.50 -5.24
C ARG A 388 9.25 -33.86 -5.47
N TRP A 389 8.15 -34.11 -4.77
CA TRP A 389 7.42 -35.38 -4.82
C TRP A 389 6.16 -35.31 -5.69
N SER A 390 5.75 -34.14 -6.17
CA SER A 390 4.68 -34.01 -7.14
C SER A 390 5.27 -34.14 -8.54
N PRO A 391 5.02 -35.27 -9.28
CA PRO A 391 5.44 -35.37 -10.67
C PRO A 391 4.68 -34.31 -11.47
N THR A 392 5.39 -33.56 -12.29
CA THR A 392 4.81 -32.72 -13.34
C THR A 392 3.99 -33.62 -14.28
N HIS A 393 2.67 -33.48 -14.22
CA HIS A 393 1.78 -33.89 -15.30
C HIS A 393 1.49 -32.71 -16.22
#